data_24a22a9c5222ddb2f51dd8cf7f450fd4
#
_entry.id   24a22a9c5222ddb2f51dd8cf7f450fd4
#
_cell.length_a   1.000
_cell.length_b   1.000
_cell.length_c   1.000
_cell.angle_alpha   90.00
_cell.angle_beta   90.00
_cell.angle_gamma   90.00
#
_symmetry.space_group_name_H-M   'P 1'
#
loop_
_entity.id
_entity.type
_entity.pdbx_description
1 polymer ?
#
loop_
_entity_poly.entity_id
_entity_poly.type
_entity_poly.pdbx_seq_one_letter_code
_entity_poly.pdbx_strand_id
1 'polypeptide(L)'
;MGPWDAVFDETYMRTYVPFLDDERTREEARGAIALAGVEPGAEVLDCPVGFGRHALVLAADGYLVTGLDRSEVQLAEAERLRGDADWPVLVRGDYRDLPFADESFDAALNLFSSLGYLERVEDVGVLHEFRRVLRPAGTLVLETMHRDRLARIFLPRTWEWLPDGSLFVQERTVDWVSGEVSTRHVIVGPEGERIERRFIHRLYTATEWVEILREAGFATIECFSDWSGTRPPTPEARLIVRARKAVE
;
A
#
# COMPACT_ATOMS: atom_id res chain seq x y z
N MET A 1 12.88 9.36 12.84
CA MET A 1 12.01 9.85 11.77
C MET A 1 12.70 9.59 10.43
N GLY A 2 12.07 8.83 9.55
CA GLY A 2 12.55 8.60 8.18
C GLY A 2 12.06 9.71 7.24
N PRO A 3 12.63 9.86 6.05
CA PRO A 3 12.21 10.89 5.08
C PRO A 3 10.74 10.76 4.65
N TRP A 4 10.13 9.58 4.77
CA TRP A 4 8.72 9.31 4.45
C TRP A 4 7.73 9.74 5.55
N ASP A 5 8.18 9.99 6.80
CA ASP A 5 7.30 10.46 7.88
C ASP A 5 6.64 11.80 7.55
N ALA A 6 7.35 12.61 6.76
CA ALA A 6 6.85 13.89 6.28
C ALA A 6 5.95 13.79 5.02
N VAL A 7 5.76 12.60 4.46
CA VAL A 7 4.93 12.37 3.27
C VAL A 7 3.54 11.91 3.65
N PHE A 8 3.44 10.99 4.63
CA PHE A 8 2.17 10.38 5.07
C PHE A 8 1.55 11.14 6.25
N ASP A 9 1.69 12.46 6.25
CA ASP A 9 1.11 13.42 7.20
C ASP A 9 -0.22 14.00 6.68
N GLU A 10 -0.65 15.10 7.25
CA GLU A 10 -1.82 15.86 6.79
C GLU A 10 -1.73 16.28 5.31
N THR A 11 -0.50 16.43 4.80
CA THR A 11 -0.25 16.77 3.40
C THR A 11 -0.74 15.66 2.47
N TYR A 12 -0.51 14.40 2.83
CA TYR A 12 -1.02 13.25 2.08
C TYR A 12 -2.56 13.25 2.05
N MET A 13 -3.19 13.46 3.18
CA MET A 13 -4.65 13.51 3.28
C MET A 13 -5.22 14.60 2.36
N ARG A 14 -4.57 15.76 2.32
CA ARG A 14 -4.98 16.89 1.48
C ARG A 14 -4.80 16.64 -0.02
N THR A 15 -3.72 15.94 -0.41
CA THR A 15 -3.32 15.81 -1.82
C THR A 15 -3.82 14.56 -2.53
N TYR A 16 -4.09 13.49 -1.80
CA TYR A 16 -4.47 12.19 -2.40
C TYR A 16 -5.91 11.78 -2.11
N VAL A 17 -6.37 11.96 -0.87
CA VAL A 17 -7.72 11.51 -0.46
C VAL A 17 -8.85 12.08 -1.32
N PRO A 18 -8.84 13.36 -1.73
CA PRO A 18 -9.91 13.92 -2.56
C PRO A 18 -10.07 13.26 -3.94
N PHE A 19 -9.07 12.53 -4.39
CA PHE A 19 -9.08 11.84 -5.69
C PHE A 19 -9.31 10.32 -5.57
N LEU A 20 -9.60 9.83 -4.36
CA LEU A 20 -9.93 8.43 -4.14
C LEU A 20 -11.44 8.23 -4.30
N ASP A 21 -11.79 7.22 -5.08
CA ASP A 21 -13.16 6.86 -5.39
C ASP A 21 -13.62 5.71 -4.49
N ASP A 22 -14.80 5.83 -3.92
CA ASP A 22 -15.42 4.81 -3.05
C ASP A 22 -15.73 3.51 -3.80
N GLU A 23 -16.18 3.57 -5.06
CA GLU A 23 -16.47 2.38 -5.87
C GLU A 23 -15.18 1.61 -6.13
N ARG A 24 -14.15 2.33 -6.56
CA ARG A 24 -12.82 1.77 -6.74
C ARG A 24 -12.24 1.19 -5.44
N THR A 25 -12.43 1.86 -4.31
CA THR A 25 -12.01 1.35 -3.00
C THR A 25 -12.66 0.01 -2.67
N ARG A 26 -13.98 -0.13 -2.94
CA ARG A 26 -14.68 -1.41 -2.74
C ARG A 26 -14.20 -2.50 -3.70
N GLU A 27 -13.96 -2.15 -4.96
CA GLU A 27 -13.39 -3.09 -5.94
C GLU A 27 -12.01 -3.58 -5.50
N GLU A 28 -11.12 -2.68 -5.10
CA GLU A 28 -9.77 -3.00 -4.62
C GLU A 28 -9.82 -3.90 -3.37
N ALA A 29 -10.62 -3.54 -2.36
CA ALA A 29 -10.72 -4.31 -1.12
C ALA A 29 -11.28 -5.72 -1.36
N ARG A 30 -12.41 -5.83 -2.08
CA ARG A 30 -13.05 -7.12 -2.36
C ARG A 30 -12.26 -7.97 -3.32
N GLY A 31 -11.59 -7.37 -4.29
CA GLY A 31 -10.69 -8.07 -5.19
C GLY A 31 -9.46 -8.62 -4.46
N ALA A 32 -8.87 -7.84 -3.57
CA ALA A 32 -7.72 -8.28 -2.78
C ALA A 32 -8.08 -9.47 -1.87
N ILE A 33 -9.21 -9.42 -1.18
CA ILE A 33 -9.62 -10.50 -0.28
C ILE A 33 -10.05 -11.75 -1.05
N ALA A 34 -10.68 -11.61 -2.21
CA ALA A 34 -10.99 -12.73 -3.10
C ALA A 34 -9.72 -13.43 -3.61
N LEU A 35 -8.68 -12.65 -3.97
CA LEU A 35 -7.37 -13.20 -4.34
C LEU A 35 -6.66 -13.87 -3.17
N ALA A 36 -6.84 -13.37 -1.94
CA ALA A 36 -6.33 -14.02 -0.74
C ALA A 36 -6.97 -15.40 -0.52
N GLY A 37 -8.21 -15.58 -0.96
CA GLY A 37 -8.93 -16.86 -0.89
C GLY A 37 -9.42 -17.18 0.51
N VAL A 38 -9.81 -16.17 1.27
CA VAL A 38 -10.36 -16.30 2.63
C VAL A 38 -11.82 -15.85 2.68
N GLU A 39 -12.58 -16.38 3.63
CA GLU A 39 -14.01 -16.13 3.80
C GLU A 39 -14.26 -15.14 4.95
N PRO A 40 -15.45 -14.51 5.04
CA PRO A 40 -15.84 -13.69 6.18
C PRO A 40 -15.62 -14.42 7.52
N GLY A 41 -15.12 -13.69 8.52
CA GLY A 41 -14.66 -14.23 9.80
C GLY A 41 -13.16 -14.54 9.84
N ALA A 42 -12.43 -14.48 8.70
CA ALA A 42 -10.98 -14.64 8.69
C ALA A 42 -10.29 -13.41 9.30
N GLU A 43 -9.13 -13.66 9.92
CA GLU A 43 -8.25 -12.62 10.46
C GLU A 43 -7.35 -12.05 9.37
N VAL A 44 -7.51 -10.75 9.08
CA VAL A 44 -6.84 -10.06 7.98
C VAL A 44 -6.00 -8.89 8.52
N LEU A 45 -4.73 -8.85 8.12
CA LEU A 45 -3.86 -7.69 8.36
C LEU A 45 -3.90 -6.75 7.14
N ASP A 46 -4.30 -5.49 7.34
CA ASP A 46 -4.14 -4.40 6.36
C ASP A 46 -2.96 -3.52 6.79
N CYS A 47 -1.86 -3.53 6.05
CA CYS A 47 -0.63 -2.87 6.47
C CYS A 47 0.22 -2.36 5.28
N PRO A 48 0.48 -1.04 5.25
CA PRO A 48 -0.04 0.00 6.12
C PRO A 48 -1.51 0.29 5.81
N VAL A 49 -2.30 0.49 6.86
CA VAL A 49 -3.76 0.70 6.73
C VAL A 49 -4.13 2.10 6.25
N GLY A 50 -3.23 3.07 6.44
CA GLY A 50 -3.52 4.47 6.16
C GLY A 50 -4.73 4.97 6.96
N PHE A 51 -5.62 5.72 6.31
CA PHE A 51 -6.87 6.16 6.92
C PHE A 51 -8.00 5.11 6.89
N GLY A 52 -7.65 3.84 6.61
CA GLY A 52 -8.55 2.70 6.80
C GLY A 52 -9.52 2.42 5.65
N ARG A 53 -9.38 3.02 4.48
CA ARG A 53 -10.37 2.91 3.40
C ARG A 53 -10.70 1.47 2.98
N HIS A 54 -9.71 0.59 2.87
CA HIS A 54 -9.93 -0.83 2.55
C HIS A 54 -10.37 -1.63 3.79
N ALA A 55 -9.72 -1.38 4.93
CA ALA A 55 -10.03 -2.05 6.18
C ALA A 55 -11.49 -1.87 6.61
N LEU A 56 -12.05 -0.66 6.45
CA LEU A 56 -13.45 -0.36 6.75
C LEU A 56 -14.42 -1.12 5.85
N VAL A 57 -14.12 -1.26 4.56
CA VAL A 57 -14.92 -2.05 3.62
C VAL A 57 -14.92 -3.52 4.03
N LEU A 58 -13.74 -4.08 4.31
CA LEU A 58 -13.61 -5.49 4.69
C LEU A 58 -14.24 -5.80 6.04
N ALA A 59 -14.12 -4.89 7.01
CA ALA A 59 -14.80 -5.03 8.30
C ALA A 59 -16.32 -5.04 8.14
N ALA A 60 -16.87 -4.17 7.28
CA ALA A 60 -18.30 -4.16 6.96
C ALA A 60 -18.76 -5.43 6.21
N ASP A 61 -17.86 -6.06 5.45
CA ASP A 61 -18.11 -7.34 4.76
C ASP A 61 -17.89 -8.56 5.69
N GLY A 62 -17.58 -8.35 7.00
CA GLY A 62 -17.53 -9.38 8.03
C GLY A 62 -16.15 -10.01 8.28
N TYR A 63 -15.07 -9.40 7.81
CA TYR A 63 -13.71 -9.83 8.12
C TYR A 63 -13.21 -9.22 9.43
N LEU A 64 -12.36 -9.95 10.18
CA LEU A 64 -11.72 -9.49 11.40
C LEU A 64 -10.43 -8.73 11.02
N VAL A 65 -10.55 -7.45 10.71
CA VAL A 65 -9.43 -6.69 10.16
C VAL A 65 -8.62 -6.01 11.25
N THR A 66 -7.32 -6.26 11.28
CA THR A 66 -6.34 -5.48 12.02
C THR A 66 -5.60 -4.57 11.06
N GLY A 67 -5.69 -3.26 11.27
CA GLY A 67 -4.99 -2.25 10.50
C GLY A 67 -3.77 -1.73 11.24
N LEU A 68 -2.59 -1.78 10.62
CA LEU A 68 -1.38 -1.20 11.19
C LEU A 68 -0.89 -0.04 10.33
N ASP A 69 -0.58 1.09 10.98
CA ASP A 69 0.13 2.20 10.35
C ASP A 69 1.03 2.90 11.36
N ARG A 70 2.04 3.61 10.90
CA ARG A 70 2.91 4.43 11.73
C ARG A 70 2.42 5.87 11.87
N SER A 71 1.60 6.35 10.95
CA SER A 71 1.08 7.71 10.90
C SER A 71 -0.07 7.92 11.87
N GLU A 72 0.16 8.70 12.92
CA GLU A 72 -0.89 9.08 13.87
C GLU A 72 -2.04 9.83 13.20
N VAL A 73 -1.73 10.68 12.22
CA VAL A 73 -2.74 11.46 11.48
C VAL A 73 -3.67 10.54 10.70
N GLN A 74 -3.12 9.55 10.00
CA GLN A 74 -3.94 8.61 9.23
C GLN A 74 -4.75 7.69 10.14
N LEU A 75 -4.16 7.19 11.22
CA LEU A 75 -4.89 6.36 12.20
C LEU A 75 -6.00 7.13 12.88
N ALA A 76 -5.79 8.39 13.24
CA ALA A 76 -6.84 9.23 13.81
C ALA A 76 -8.02 9.42 12.85
N GLU A 77 -7.77 9.57 11.56
CA GLU A 77 -8.83 9.62 10.56
C GLU A 77 -9.52 8.26 10.37
N ALA A 78 -8.76 7.15 10.39
CA ALA A 78 -9.33 5.80 10.35
C ALA A 78 -10.25 5.55 11.57
N GLU A 79 -9.85 5.96 12.76
CA GLU A 79 -10.67 5.89 13.98
C GLU A 79 -11.94 6.72 13.86
N ARG A 80 -11.83 7.94 13.34
CA ARG A 80 -12.97 8.81 13.10
C ARG A 80 -13.97 8.19 12.13
N LEU A 81 -13.50 7.57 11.07
CA LEU A 81 -14.32 6.91 10.05
C LEU A 81 -14.94 5.60 10.55
N ARG A 82 -14.24 4.85 11.40
CA ARG A 82 -14.74 3.63 12.04
C ARG A 82 -15.90 3.93 13.01
N GLY A 83 -15.84 5.06 13.70
CA GLY A 83 -16.82 5.42 14.73
C GLY A 83 -16.83 4.40 15.88
N ASP A 84 -18.03 3.99 16.31
CA ASP A 84 -18.25 3.07 17.44
C ASP A 84 -18.18 1.57 17.04
N ALA A 85 -17.78 1.25 15.81
CA ALA A 85 -17.65 -0.14 15.37
C ALA A 85 -16.44 -0.82 16.05
N ASP A 86 -16.56 -2.11 16.37
CA ASP A 86 -15.49 -2.91 16.98
C ASP A 86 -14.32 -3.13 16.00
N TRP A 87 -14.58 -3.16 14.71
CA TRP A 87 -13.61 -3.40 13.65
C TRP A 87 -13.58 -2.28 12.62
N PRO A 88 -12.44 -2.01 11.95
CA PRO A 88 -11.12 -2.65 12.15
C PRO A 88 -10.48 -2.29 13.50
N VAL A 89 -9.69 -3.18 14.06
CA VAL A 89 -8.77 -2.86 15.17
C VAL A 89 -7.59 -2.08 14.58
N LEU A 90 -7.28 -0.91 15.13
CA LEU A 90 -6.22 -0.04 14.63
C LEU A 90 -5.02 -0.07 15.57
N VAL A 91 -3.84 -0.32 15.02
CA VAL A 91 -2.58 -0.46 15.76
C VAL A 91 -1.54 0.51 15.19
N ARG A 92 -0.94 1.33 16.06
CA ARG A 92 0.22 2.12 15.67
C ARG A 92 1.46 1.26 15.72
N GLY A 93 2.18 1.16 14.61
CA GLY A 93 3.40 0.34 14.52
C GLY A 93 4.18 0.58 13.23
N ASP A 94 5.30 -0.09 13.12
CA ASP A 94 6.15 -0.06 11.93
C ASP A 94 6.11 -1.44 11.26
N TYR A 95 5.88 -1.50 9.95
CA TYR A 95 5.81 -2.77 9.22
C TYR A 95 7.16 -3.50 9.16
N ARG A 96 8.28 -2.83 9.54
CA ARG A 96 9.61 -3.45 9.66
C ARG A 96 9.74 -4.35 10.87
N ASP A 97 8.86 -4.19 11.85
CA ASP A 97 8.82 -4.96 13.11
C ASP A 97 7.36 -5.05 13.56
N LEU A 98 6.61 -6.00 12.96
CA LEU A 98 5.19 -6.15 13.20
C LEU A 98 4.92 -6.64 14.64
N PRO A 99 4.15 -5.89 15.45
CA PRO A 99 3.92 -6.22 16.87
C PRO A 99 2.88 -7.33 17.05
N PHE A 100 2.94 -8.35 16.18
CA PHE A 100 2.03 -9.49 16.19
C PHE A 100 2.81 -10.79 16.34
N ALA A 101 2.20 -11.78 16.96
CA ALA A 101 2.78 -13.12 17.06
C ALA A 101 2.90 -13.78 15.67
N ASP A 102 3.76 -14.76 15.57
CA ASP A 102 3.83 -15.61 14.40
C ASP A 102 2.46 -16.25 14.13
N GLU A 103 2.11 -16.42 12.87
CA GLU A 103 0.92 -17.15 12.43
C GLU A 103 -0.41 -16.61 13.01
N SER A 104 -0.52 -15.28 13.09
CA SER A 104 -1.71 -14.60 13.61
C SER A 104 -2.81 -14.36 12.56
N PHE A 105 -2.45 -14.28 11.27
CA PHE A 105 -3.38 -13.87 10.22
C PHE A 105 -3.54 -14.91 9.12
N ASP A 106 -4.76 -15.01 8.58
CA ASP A 106 -5.08 -15.83 7.41
C ASP A 106 -4.66 -15.15 6.11
N ALA A 107 -4.77 -13.83 6.07
CA ALA A 107 -4.34 -13.01 4.95
C ALA A 107 -3.68 -11.70 5.42
N ALA A 108 -2.80 -11.16 4.57
CA ALA A 108 -2.22 -9.83 4.73
C ALA A 108 -2.36 -9.05 3.43
N LEU A 109 -2.67 -7.77 3.53
CA LEU A 109 -2.83 -6.85 2.42
C LEU A 109 -1.79 -5.73 2.51
N ASN A 110 -1.13 -5.43 1.41
CA ASN A 110 -0.30 -4.25 1.25
C ASN A 110 -0.67 -3.56 -0.05
N LEU A 111 -1.53 -2.58 0.03
CA LEU A 111 -2.18 -1.97 -1.12
C LEU A 111 -1.70 -0.54 -1.35
N PHE A 112 -1.92 -0.04 -2.56
CA PHE A 112 -1.65 1.33 -2.97
C PHE A 112 -0.16 1.73 -2.98
N SER A 113 0.74 0.81 -3.37
CA SER A 113 2.19 1.07 -3.51
C SER A 113 2.88 1.47 -2.21
N SER A 114 2.63 0.75 -1.14
CA SER A 114 3.14 1.08 0.19
C SER A 114 4.54 0.54 0.49
N LEU A 115 5.12 -0.30 -0.38
CA LEU A 115 6.50 -0.77 -0.33
C LEU A 115 7.38 -0.07 -1.39
N GLY A 116 8.70 -0.05 -1.16
CA GLY A 116 9.68 0.62 -2.03
C GLY A 116 10.16 1.97 -1.50
N TYR A 117 9.76 2.35 -0.30
CA TYR A 117 10.25 3.57 0.38
C TYR A 117 11.52 3.33 1.21
N LEU A 118 11.94 2.08 1.31
CA LEU A 118 13.11 1.62 2.04
C LEU A 118 14.23 1.21 1.08
N GLU A 119 15.39 0.85 1.65
CA GLU A 119 16.39 0.13 0.89
C GLU A 119 15.88 -1.28 0.54
N ARG A 120 16.34 -1.84 -0.59
CA ARG A 120 15.86 -3.16 -1.06
C ARG A 120 15.96 -4.26 0.01
N VAL A 121 17.04 -4.26 0.79
CA VAL A 121 17.24 -5.24 1.87
C VAL A 121 16.20 -5.09 2.99
N GLU A 122 15.80 -3.87 3.27
CA GLU A 122 14.75 -3.59 4.26
C GLU A 122 13.36 -3.98 3.71
N ASP A 123 13.07 -3.73 2.43
CA ASP A 123 11.83 -4.21 1.78
C ASP A 123 11.72 -5.74 1.88
N VAL A 124 12.81 -6.49 1.65
CA VAL A 124 12.85 -7.94 1.88
C VAL A 124 12.58 -8.28 3.35
N GLY A 125 13.16 -7.52 4.28
CA GLY A 125 12.90 -7.67 5.71
C GLY A 125 11.41 -7.50 6.07
N VAL A 126 10.76 -6.49 5.49
CA VAL A 126 9.31 -6.28 5.65
C VAL A 126 8.50 -7.46 5.10
N LEU A 127 8.89 -8.01 3.95
CA LEU A 127 8.24 -9.19 3.39
C LEU A 127 8.43 -10.44 4.27
N HIS A 128 9.58 -10.57 4.96
CA HIS A 128 9.78 -11.62 5.99
C HIS A 128 8.81 -11.43 7.16
N GLU A 129 8.59 -10.20 7.63
CA GLU A 129 7.61 -9.91 8.69
C GLU A 129 6.18 -10.27 8.28
N PHE A 130 5.76 -9.90 7.06
CA PHE A 130 4.46 -10.35 6.54
C PHE A 130 4.35 -11.87 6.50
N ARG A 131 5.41 -12.55 6.02
CA ARG A 131 5.43 -14.02 5.99
C ARG A 131 5.39 -14.63 7.40
N ARG A 132 6.08 -14.04 8.38
CA ARG A 132 6.11 -14.50 9.77
C ARG A 132 4.72 -14.49 10.39
N VAL A 133 4.01 -13.38 10.25
CA VAL A 133 2.68 -13.21 10.87
C VAL A 133 1.55 -13.96 10.14
N LEU A 134 1.78 -14.43 8.91
CA LEU A 134 0.83 -15.27 8.18
C LEU A 134 0.86 -16.69 8.69
N ARG A 135 -0.30 -17.30 8.84
CA ARG A 135 -0.48 -18.74 9.10
C ARG A 135 0.10 -19.59 7.96
N PRO A 136 0.38 -20.88 8.17
CA PRO A 136 0.66 -21.82 7.08
C PRO A 136 -0.44 -21.74 6.00
N ALA A 137 -0.05 -21.73 4.73
CA ALA A 137 -0.90 -21.46 3.56
C ALA A 137 -1.54 -20.06 3.48
N GLY A 138 -1.29 -19.18 4.45
CA GLY A 138 -1.75 -17.79 4.43
C GLY A 138 -1.21 -17.00 3.23
N THR A 139 -1.95 -15.99 2.84
CA THR A 139 -1.71 -15.25 1.59
C THR A 139 -1.41 -13.79 1.86
N LEU A 140 -0.33 -13.27 1.25
CA LEU A 140 -0.08 -11.84 1.10
C LEU A 140 -0.58 -11.39 -0.29
N VAL A 141 -1.38 -10.33 -0.32
CA VAL A 141 -1.77 -9.65 -1.56
C VAL A 141 -1.16 -8.25 -1.57
N LEU A 142 -0.37 -7.97 -2.61
CA LEU A 142 0.23 -6.66 -2.88
C LEU A 142 -0.46 -6.01 -4.07
N GLU A 143 -0.67 -4.70 -4.01
CA GLU A 143 -1.05 -3.90 -5.18
C GLU A 143 -0.13 -2.69 -5.29
N THR A 144 0.51 -2.54 -6.45
CA THR A 144 1.56 -1.53 -6.60
C THR A 144 1.66 -0.95 -8.00
N MET A 145 2.16 0.26 -8.09
CA MET A 145 2.75 0.79 -9.31
C MET A 145 4.05 0.02 -9.59
N HIS A 146 4.24 -0.47 -10.81
CA HIS A 146 5.49 -1.10 -11.19
C HIS A 146 6.23 -0.29 -12.27
N ARG A 147 7.54 -0.55 -12.39
CA ARG A 147 8.43 0.25 -13.25
C ARG A 147 8.03 0.24 -14.73
N ASP A 148 7.54 -0.89 -15.24
CA ASP A 148 7.13 -0.98 -16.64
C ASP A 148 5.92 -0.09 -16.96
N ARG A 149 4.96 0.00 -16.03
CA ARG A 149 3.85 0.95 -16.13
C ARG A 149 4.36 2.38 -16.06
N LEU A 150 5.23 2.69 -15.10
CA LEU A 150 5.79 4.04 -14.98
C LEU A 150 6.44 4.46 -16.29
N ALA A 151 7.24 3.59 -16.94
CA ALA A 151 7.91 3.90 -18.19
C ALA A 151 6.95 4.36 -19.33
N ARG A 152 5.70 3.87 -19.31
CA ARG A 152 4.67 4.27 -20.29
C ARG A 152 3.97 5.59 -19.96
N ILE A 153 3.76 5.88 -18.67
CA ILE A 153 2.94 7.01 -18.23
C ILE A 153 3.76 8.13 -17.58
N PHE A 154 5.08 8.00 -17.57
CA PHE A 154 5.95 8.94 -16.86
C PHE A 154 5.81 10.37 -17.39
N LEU A 155 5.42 11.24 -16.48
CA LEU A 155 5.43 12.69 -16.69
C LEU A 155 6.36 13.31 -15.64
N PRO A 156 7.44 14.02 -16.05
CA PRO A 156 8.40 14.58 -15.10
C PRO A 156 7.81 15.70 -14.26
N ARG A 157 6.74 16.33 -14.74
CA ARG A 157 6.01 17.36 -14.00
C ARG A 157 4.52 17.20 -14.22
N THR A 158 3.75 17.29 -13.13
CA THR A 158 2.29 17.36 -13.14
C THR A 158 1.84 18.41 -12.13
N TRP A 159 0.65 18.95 -12.34
CA TRP A 159 0.02 19.87 -11.40
C TRP A 159 -1.50 19.68 -11.42
N GLU A 160 -2.12 19.94 -10.29
CA GLU A 160 -3.57 19.82 -10.10
C GLU A 160 -4.04 20.91 -9.14
N TRP A 161 -5.27 21.40 -9.33
CA TRP A 161 -5.95 22.21 -8.34
C TRP A 161 -6.62 21.29 -7.31
N LEU A 162 -6.32 21.51 -6.04
CA LEU A 162 -6.98 20.82 -4.94
C LEU A 162 -8.35 21.48 -4.66
N PRO A 163 -9.30 20.74 -4.02
CA PRO A 163 -10.62 21.28 -3.71
C PRO A 163 -10.61 22.53 -2.83
N ASP A 164 -9.56 22.74 -2.03
CA ASP A 164 -9.37 23.90 -1.18
C ASP A 164 -8.78 25.14 -1.91
N GLY A 165 -8.61 25.05 -3.22
CA GLY A 165 -8.06 26.11 -4.05
C GLY A 165 -6.53 26.19 -4.08
N SER A 166 -5.84 25.22 -3.47
CA SER A 166 -4.38 25.13 -3.53
C SER A 166 -3.91 24.51 -4.85
N LEU A 167 -2.71 24.90 -5.30
CA LEU A 167 -2.03 24.30 -6.44
C LEU A 167 -1.08 23.20 -5.94
N PHE A 168 -1.29 21.95 -6.33
CA PHE A 168 -0.41 20.84 -6.07
C PHE A 168 0.47 20.56 -7.29
N VAL A 169 1.78 20.72 -7.12
CA VAL A 169 2.79 20.49 -8.17
C VAL A 169 3.65 19.30 -7.78
N GLN A 170 3.87 18.40 -8.72
CA GLN A 170 4.74 17.25 -8.55
C GLN A 170 5.86 17.30 -9.60
N GLU A 171 7.11 17.26 -9.15
CA GLU A 171 8.29 17.10 -10.00
C GLU A 171 8.93 15.75 -9.69
N ARG A 172 9.26 14.99 -10.74
CA ARG A 172 9.80 13.64 -10.62
C ARG A 172 10.99 13.43 -11.52
N THR A 173 11.98 12.71 -11.02
CA THR A 173 13.08 12.13 -11.83
C THR A 173 13.16 10.65 -11.58
N VAL A 174 13.59 9.88 -12.57
CA VAL A 174 13.71 8.42 -12.47
C VAL A 174 15.14 8.02 -12.79
N ASP A 175 15.73 7.25 -11.91
CA ASP A 175 16.88 6.42 -12.23
C ASP A 175 16.37 5.06 -12.73
N TRP A 176 16.45 4.84 -14.03
CA TRP A 176 15.95 3.61 -14.66
C TRP A 176 16.81 2.37 -14.35
N VAL A 177 18.01 2.54 -13.80
CA VAL A 177 18.89 1.44 -13.40
C VAL A 177 18.50 0.92 -12.02
N SER A 178 18.39 1.81 -11.04
CA SER A 178 17.98 1.45 -9.68
C SER A 178 16.46 1.30 -9.51
N GLY A 179 15.67 1.87 -10.42
CA GLY A 179 14.21 1.96 -10.32
C GLY A 179 13.72 3.02 -9.35
N GLU A 180 14.59 3.91 -8.89
CA GLU A 180 14.25 4.95 -7.93
C GLU A 180 13.58 6.16 -8.61
N VAL A 181 12.45 6.55 -8.05
CA VAL A 181 11.73 7.76 -8.41
C VAL A 181 11.91 8.79 -7.32
N SER A 182 12.71 9.81 -7.59
CA SER A 182 12.81 10.98 -6.71
C SER A 182 11.66 11.91 -7.00
N THR A 183 10.84 12.18 -6.00
CA THR A 183 9.66 13.03 -6.10
C THR A 183 9.81 14.25 -5.22
N ARG A 184 9.45 15.41 -5.78
CA ARG A 184 9.27 16.67 -5.07
C ARG A 184 7.83 17.10 -5.19
N HIS A 185 7.14 17.21 -4.07
CA HIS A 185 5.80 17.78 -3.96
C HIS A 185 5.91 19.24 -3.51
N VAL A 186 5.16 20.10 -4.16
CA VAL A 186 5.00 21.51 -3.75
C VAL A 186 3.52 21.82 -3.73
N ILE A 187 3.03 22.30 -2.60
CA ILE A 187 1.67 22.82 -2.46
C ILE A 187 1.78 24.31 -2.26
N VAL A 188 1.06 25.06 -3.06
CA VAL A 188 0.93 26.51 -2.93
C VAL A 188 -0.53 26.79 -2.61
N GLY A 189 -0.77 27.26 -1.39
CA GLY A 189 -2.11 27.61 -0.94
C GLY A 189 -2.60 28.96 -1.50
N PRO A 190 -3.90 29.26 -1.34
CA PRO A 190 -4.53 30.46 -1.90
C PRO A 190 -3.92 31.77 -1.38
N GLU A 191 -3.37 31.78 -0.18
CA GLU A 191 -2.71 32.95 0.42
C GLU A 191 -1.21 33.03 0.12
N GLY A 192 -0.69 32.09 -0.69
CA GLY A 192 0.71 32.02 -1.10
C GLY A 192 1.60 31.24 -0.15
N GLU A 193 1.05 30.58 0.89
CA GLU A 193 1.80 29.64 1.74
C GLU A 193 2.33 28.48 0.91
N ARG A 194 3.52 28.00 1.25
CA ARG A 194 4.19 26.96 0.48
C ARG A 194 4.66 25.82 1.38
N ILE A 195 4.23 24.60 1.06
CA ILE A 195 4.69 23.37 1.67
C ILE A 195 5.50 22.61 0.62
N GLU A 196 6.66 22.08 1.02
CA GLU A 196 7.50 21.26 0.15
C GLU A 196 7.85 19.95 0.84
N ARG A 197 7.75 18.82 0.11
CA ARG A 197 8.12 17.48 0.55
C ARG A 197 8.98 16.82 -0.51
N ARG A 198 9.94 16.01 -0.09
CA ARG A 198 10.78 15.21 -0.98
C ARG A 198 10.89 13.81 -0.44
N PHE A 199 10.81 12.83 -1.33
CA PHE A 199 10.99 11.43 -1.00
C PHE A 199 11.48 10.65 -2.22
N ILE A 200 11.99 9.47 -1.95
CA ILE A 200 12.37 8.49 -2.96
C ILE A 200 11.46 7.29 -2.81
N HIS A 201 11.00 6.78 -3.95
CA HIS A 201 10.21 5.57 -4.01
C HIS A 201 10.80 4.65 -5.09
N ARG A 202 11.28 3.48 -4.70
CA ARG A 202 11.76 2.47 -5.64
C ARG A 202 10.57 1.70 -6.20
N LEU A 203 10.50 1.65 -7.52
CA LEU A 203 9.52 0.84 -8.23
C LEU A 203 10.19 -0.40 -8.81
N TYR A 204 9.73 -1.55 -8.38
CA TYR A 204 10.16 -2.84 -8.88
C TYR A 204 9.40 -3.21 -10.15
N THR A 205 10.00 -4.00 -11.03
CA THR A 205 9.30 -4.72 -12.11
C THR A 205 8.57 -5.93 -11.53
N ALA A 206 7.68 -6.55 -12.32
CA ALA A 206 7.03 -7.80 -11.90
C ALA A 206 8.04 -8.92 -11.62
N THR A 207 9.14 -8.99 -12.38
CA THR A 207 10.21 -9.97 -12.17
C THR A 207 10.93 -9.74 -10.84
N GLU A 208 11.29 -8.50 -10.55
CA GLU A 208 11.95 -8.15 -9.29
C GLU A 208 11.03 -8.42 -8.07
N TRP A 209 9.72 -8.19 -8.20
CA TRP A 209 8.76 -8.57 -7.16
C TRP A 209 8.77 -10.08 -6.89
N VAL A 210 8.79 -10.90 -7.94
CA VAL A 210 8.89 -12.36 -7.80
C VAL A 210 10.21 -12.76 -7.12
N GLU A 211 11.32 -12.09 -7.44
CA GLU A 211 12.63 -12.36 -6.82
C GLU A 211 12.65 -12.04 -5.34
N ILE A 212 12.23 -10.82 -4.95
CA ILE A 212 12.27 -10.40 -3.53
C ILE A 212 11.28 -11.18 -2.66
N LEU A 213 10.13 -11.59 -3.21
CA LEU A 213 9.18 -12.44 -2.49
C LEU A 213 9.70 -13.87 -2.31
N ARG A 214 10.43 -14.42 -3.29
CA ARG A 214 11.13 -15.70 -3.13
C ARG A 214 12.24 -15.60 -2.09
N GLU A 215 13.03 -14.53 -2.12
CA GLU A 215 14.06 -14.24 -1.13
C GLU A 215 13.44 -14.17 0.28
N ALA A 216 12.26 -13.57 0.42
CA ALA A 216 11.49 -13.54 1.67
C ALA A 216 10.85 -14.89 2.05
N GLY A 217 10.97 -15.92 1.21
CA GLY A 217 10.55 -17.29 1.51
C GLY A 217 9.09 -17.62 1.20
N PHE A 218 8.40 -16.84 0.35
CA PHE A 218 7.08 -17.22 -0.15
C PHE A 218 7.20 -18.38 -1.16
N ALA A 219 6.30 -19.37 -1.04
CA ALA A 219 6.35 -20.60 -1.81
C ALA A 219 5.73 -20.47 -3.21
N THR A 220 4.61 -19.77 -3.31
CA THR A 220 3.91 -19.53 -4.59
C THR A 220 3.72 -18.05 -4.80
N ILE A 221 4.09 -17.55 -5.98
CA ILE A 221 3.99 -16.14 -6.33
C ILE A 221 3.37 -16.03 -7.70
N GLU A 222 2.27 -15.29 -7.79
CA GLU A 222 1.52 -15.06 -9.02
C GLU A 222 1.29 -13.58 -9.19
N CYS A 223 1.38 -13.11 -10.43
CA CYS A 223 1.27 -11.69 -10.78
C CYS A 223 0.12 -11.48 -11.75
N PHE A 224 -0.66 -10.42 -11.53
CA PHE A 224 -1.86 -10.10 -12.30
C PHE A 224 -1.94 -8.60 -12.62
N SER A 225 -2.78 -8.27 -13.59
CA SER A 225 -3.13 -6.88 -13.95
C SER A 225 -4.58 -6.52 -13.59
N ASP A 226 -5.32 -7.43 -12.98
CA ASP A 226 -6.69 -7.21 -12.53
C ASP A 226 -7.00 -8.01 -11.25
N TRP A 227 -8.08 -7.62 -10.58
CA TRP A 227 -8.52 -8.25 -9.34
C TRP A 227 -9.19 -9.62 -9.54
N SER A 228 -9.52 -10.00 -10.79
CA SER A 228 -10.05 -11.35 -11.07
C SER A 228 -8.95 -12.43 -10.98
N GLY A 229 -7.67 -12.04 -10.98
CA GLY A 229 -6.55 -12.97 -10.95
C GLY A 229 -6.41 -13.81 -12.23
N THR A 230 -6.94 -13.33 -13.35
CA THR A 230 -6.94 -14.07 -14.62
C THR A 230 -6.06 -13.46 -15.69
N ARG A 231 -5.81 -12.16 -15.64
CA ARG A 231 -5.00 -11.45 -16.63
C ARG A 231 -3.55 -11.34 -16.21
N PRO A 232 -2.60 -11.70 -17.08
CA PRO A 232 -1.17 -11.55 -16.78
C PRO A 232 -0.79 -10.08 -16.61
N PRO A 233 0.33 -9.78 -15.93
CA PRO A 233 0.84 -8.41 -15.79
C PRO A 233 1.02 -7.72 -17.14
N THR A 234 0.64 -6.46 -17.20
CA THR A 234 0.83 -5.61 -18.38
C THR A 234 1.29 -4.21 -17.96
N PRO A 235 2.01 -3.48 -18.82
CA PRO A 235 2.42 -2.11 -18.50
C PRO A 235 1.27 -1.09 -18.57
N GLU A 236 0.06 -1.49 -18.92
CA GLU A 236 -1.14 -0.64 -18.92
C GLU A 236 -1.82 -0.57 -17.56
N ALA A 237 -1.64 -1.59 -16.72
CA ALA A 237 -2.30 -1.69 -15.42
C ALA A 237 -1.33 -1.59 -14.25
N ARG A 238 -1.83 -1.44 -13.05
CA ARG A 238 -1.06 -1.64 -11.81
C ARG A 238 -0.78 -3.13 -11.65
N LEU A 239 0.26 -3.45 -10.92
CA LEU A 239 0.63 -4.83 -10.63
C LEU A 239 -0.09 -5.30 -9.36
N ILE A 240 -0.70 -6.46 -9.45
CA ILE A 240 -1.26 -7.18 -8.30
C ILE A 240 -0.45 -8.45 -8.14
N VAL A 241 0.01 -8.73 -6.95
CA VAL A 241 0.80 -9.92 -6.62
C VAL A 241 0.12 -10.69 -5.51
N ARG A 242 -0.07 -11.97 -5.73
CA ARG A 242 -0.49 -12.94 -4.72
C ARG A 242 0.71 -13.80 -4.34
N ALA A 243 1.09 -13.78 -3.07
CA ALA A 243 2.20 -14.57 -2.56
C ALA A 243 1.71 -15.46 -1.39
N ARG A 244 1.93 -16.76 -1.45
CA ARG A 244 1.47 -17.70 -0.43
C ARG A 244 2.64 -18.27 0.38
N LYS A 245 2.44 -18.32 1.70
CA LYS A 245 3.31 -19.06 2.61
C LYS A 245 3.14 -20.57 2.38
N ALA A 246 4.19 -21.35 2.54
CA ALA A 246 4.10 -22.80 2.49
C ALA A 246 3.10 -23.36 3.54
N VAL A 247 2.62 -24.57 3.33
CA VAL A 247 1.71 -25.28 4.26
C VAL A 247 2.46 -25.77 5.51
N GLU A 248 3.80 -25.95 5.40
CA GLU A 248 4.70 -26.42 6.47
C GLU A 248 5.87 -25.44 6.65
#